data_6063d964976f3818139e4c21e476a2fe
#
_entry.id   6063d964976f3818139e4c21e476a2fe
#
_cell.length_a   1.000
_cell.length_b   1.000
_cell.length_c   1.000
_cell.angle_alpha   90.00
_cell.angle_beta   90.00
_cell.angle_gamma   90.00
#
_symmetry.space_group_name_H-M   'P 1'
#
loop_
_entity.id
_entity.type
_entity.pdbx_description
1 polymer ?
#
loop_
_entity_poly.entity_id
_entity_poly.type
_entity_poly.pdbx_seq_one_letter_code
_entity_poly.pdbx_strand_id
1 'polypeptide(L)'
;SFPTRRSSDPLDLKPRNEIGAMIKNGELLSVSAGGEPVLVSRSTWEMEKAILRVVEEGKGTQQPLLEQVPEAVLNGLTDGQKKATTLVLGTTDQFIGIQGYAGVGKTTQLKAVISALETIPADVRPVMTGLAPTHQAVKEMSDVGVRAQTIKSFIVEHDQATAAGGKPDYKGQVFLIDESSMAGNQDTAALFQAIASGGGRAVSMGDIDQFESVDVGAPFKLMQERSPMDVAIMKQIVRQKDLQLRGAVHDIIDNRIDAALQRIETQPADRVARSASASLPGSAIQETETPVND
;
A
#
# COMPACT_ATOMS: atom_id res chain seq x y z
N SER A 1 3.45 27.58 -9.74
CA SER A 1 4.70 27.62 -10.51
C SER A 1 5.75 26.81 -9.73
N PHE A 2 6.09 25.66 -10.25
CA PHE A 2 7.20 24.85 -9.73
C PHE A 2 8.51 25.61 -9.91
N PRO A 3 9.42 25.63 -8.92
CA PRO A 3 10.70 26.25 -9.12
C PRO A 3 11.46 25.47 -10.19
N THR A 4 11.75 26.13 -11.31
CA THR A 4 12.67 25.64 -12.33
C THR A 4 14.03 25.45 -11.68
N ARG A 5 14.47 24.21 -11.51
CA ARG A 5 15.85 23.88 -11.08
C ARG A 5 16.82 24.62 -11.99
N ARG A 6 17.70 25.42 -11.38
CA ARG A 6 18.78 26.07 -12.12
C ARG A 6 19.77 25.01 -12.60
N SER A 7 20.15 25.07 -13.86
CA SER A 7 21.10 24.18 -14.55
C SER A 7 22.56 24.24 -14.04
N SER A 8 22.76 24.70 -12.82
CA SER A 8 24.09 24.91 -12.22
C SER A 8 24.34 24.10 -10.94
N ASP A 9 23.51 23.08 -10.65
CA ASP A 9 23.75 22.22 -9.50
C ASP A 9 24.82 21.16 -9.84
N PRO A 10 25.99 21.14 -9.16
CA PRO A 10 27.10 20.24 -9.51
C PRO A 10 26.78 18.75 -9.39
N LEU A 11 25.65 18.37 -8.80
CA LEU A 11 25.21 16.99 -8.66
C LEU A 11 24.44 16.44 -9.87
N ASP A 12 24.09 17.27 -10.86
CA ASP A 12 23.26 16.88 -12.01
C ASP A 12 24.03 16.55 -13.30
N LEU A 13 25.35 16.64 -13.29
CA LEU A 13 26.17 16.36 -14.46
C LEU A 13 27.15 15.21 -14.21
N LYS A 14 26.65 13.98 -14.19
CA LYS A 14 27.52 12.91 -14.70
C LYS A 14 27.88 13.28 -16.14
N PRO A 15 29.17 13.37 -16.48
CA PRO A 15 29.55 13.73 -17.83
C PRO A 15 28.85 12.82 -18.84
N ARG A 16 28.47 13.35 -20.01
CA ARG A 16 27.86 12.53 -21.09
C ARG A 16 28.65 11.27 -21.40
N ASN A 17 29.97 11.30 -21.17
CA ASN A 17 30.86 10.16 -21.31
C ASN A 17 30.60 9.04 -20.30
N GLU A 18 30.20 9.37 -19.04
CA GLU A 18 29.85 8.36 -18.02
C GLU A 18 28.55 7.67 -18.36
N ILE A 19 27.52 8.42 -18.76
CA ILE A 19 26.24 7.84 -19.20
C ILE A 19 26.45 6.91 -20.39
N GLY A 20 27.25 7.34 -21.36
CA GLY A 20 27.63 6.50 -22.52
C GLY A 20 28.37 5.22 -22.12
N ALA A 21 29.25 5.30 -21.12
CA ALA A 21 29.95 4.13 -20.60
C ALA A 21 28.99 3.20 -19.86
N MET A 22 28.05 3.75 -19.04
CA MET A 22 27.02 2.97 -18.32
C MET A 22 26.04 2.26 -19.26
N ILE A 23 25.70 2.85 -20.39
CA ILE A 23 24.92 2.18 -21.46
C ILE A 23 25.73 1.06 -22.09
N LYS A 24 27.01 1.33 -22.43
CA LYS A 24 27.89 0.38 -23.12
C LYS A 24 28.21 -0.85 -22.25
N ASN A 25 28.41 -0.68 -20.95
CA ASN A 25 28.64 -1.79 -20.00
C ASN A 25 27.32 -2.41 -19.47
N GLY A 26 26.18 -1.88 -19.90
CA GLY A 26 24.87 -2.44 -19.61
C GLY A 26 24.32 -2.13 -18.20
N GLU A 27 24.88 -1.16 -17.49
CA GLU A 27 24.34 -0.66 -16.22
C GLU A 27 23.05 0.14 -16.43
N LEU A 28 22.97 0.86 -17.57
CA LEU A 28 21.76 1.54 -18.02
C LEU A 28 21.20 0.87 -19.27
N LEU A 29 19.88 0.72 -19.30
CA LEU A 29 19.11 0.20 -20.42
C LEU A 29 18.32 1.35 -21.05
N SER A 30 18.28 1.42 -22.36
CA SER A 30 17.36 2.30 -23.07
C SER A 30 16.07 1.52 -23.35
N VAL A 31 14.97 1.95 -22.76
CA VAL A 31 13.63 1.36 -22.95
C VAL A 31 12.71 2.40 -23.59
N SER A 32 11.74 1.95 -24.37
CA SER A 32 10.75 2.85 -24.96
C SER A 32 9.57 3.00 -24.00
N ALA A 33 9.30 4.23 -23.57
CA ALA A 33 8.13 4.57 -22.78
C ALA A 33 7.32 5.65 -23.49
N GLY A 34 6.10 5.34 -23.90
CA GLY A 34 5.26 6.28 -24.66
C GLY A 34 5.84 6.69 -26.02
N GLY A 35 6.72 5.88 -26.61
CA GLY A 35 7.41 6.20 -27.88
C GLY A 35 8.74 6.95 -27.71
N GLU A 36 9.04 7.43 -26.51
CA GLU A 36 10.30 8.13 -26.21
C GLU A 36 11.32 7.18 -25.54
N PRO A 37 12.62 7.31 -25.83
CA PRO A 37 13.66 6.53 -25.17
C PRO A 37 13.89 7.06 -23.74
N VAL A 38 13.72 6.16 -22.76
CA VAL A 38 13.99 6.44 -21.33
C VAL A 38 15.14 5.55 -20.86
N LEU A 39 16.06 6.11 -20.10
CA LEU A 39 17.14 5.35 -19.47
C LEU A 39 16.71 4.86 -18.11
N VAL A 40 16.82 3.55 -17.91
CA VAL A 40 16.48 2.85 -16.66
C VAL A 40 17.71 2.07 -16.19
N SER A 41 17.98 2.06 -14.89
CA SER A 41 19.05 1.19 -14.39
C SER A 41 18.70 -0.29 -14.61
N ARG A 42 19.67 -1.10 -14.97
CA ARG A 42 19.46 -2.55 -15.13
C ARG A 42 18.91 -3.17 -13.85
N SER A 43 19.44 -2.78 -12.69
CA SER A 43 18.99 -3.31 -11.40
C SER A 43 17.52 -3.01 -11.13
N THR A 44 17.07 -1.78 -11.40
CA THR A 44 15.65 -1.42 -11.25
C THR A 44 14.77 -2.26 -12.18
N TRP A 45 15.17 -2.38 -13.45
CA TRP A 45 14.42 -3.15 -14.45
C TRP A 45 14.33 -4.64 -14.11
N GLU A 46 15.42 -5.25 -13.60
CA GLU A 46 15.40 -6.65 -13.17
C GLU A 46 14.52 -6.85 -11.93
N MET A 47 14.54 -5.92 -10.97
CA MET A 47 13.64 -5.97 -9.81
C MET A 47 12.17 -5.86 -10.23
N GLU A 48 11.82 -4.93 -11.11
CA GLU A 48 10.45 -4.78 -11.63
C GLU A 48 9.98 -6.04 -12.36
N LYS A 49 10.84 -6.63 -13.20
CA LYS A 49 10.54 -7.92 -13.85
C LYS A 49 10.34 -9.05 -12.85
N ALA A 50 11.18 -9.11 -11.81
CA ALA A 50 11.06 -10.13 -10.77
C ALA A 50 9.73 -10.02 -10.02
N ILE A 51 9.31 -8.79 -9.68
CA ILE A 51 8.01 -8.54 -9.05
C ILE A 51 6.85 -9.02 -9.94
N LEU A 52 6.83 -8.59 -11.21
CA LEU A 52 5.77 -8.98 -12.15
C LEU A 52 5.70 -10.50 -12.35
N ARG A 53 6.86 -11.15 -12.47
CA ARG A 53 6.97 -12.59 -12.63
C ARG A 53 6.43 -13.35 -11.42
N VAL A 54 6.78 -12.97 -10.21
CA VAL A 54 6.30 -13.63 -8.98
C VAL A 54 4.78 -13.50 -8.87
N VAL A 55 4.21 -12.35 -9.22
CA VAL A 55 2.75 -12.16 -9.25
C VAL A 55 2.08 -13.07 -10.29
N GLU A 56 2.66 -13.17 -11.49
CA GLU A 56 2.16 -14.03 -12.56
C GLU A 56 2.24 -15.53 -12.19
N GLU A 57 3.36 -15.97 -11.64
CA GLU A 57 3.56 -17.35 -11.17
C GLU A 57 2.65 -17.72 -10.01
N GLY A 58 2.22 -16.74 -9.20
CA GLY A 58 1.29 -16.93 -8.08
C GLY A 58 -0.19 -17.00 -8.45
N LYS A 59 -0.55 -16.83 -9.72
CA LYS A 59 -1.93 -16.86 -10.21
C LYS A 59 -2.53 -18.26 -10.08
N GLY A 60 -3.68 -18.38 -9.39
CA GLY A 60 -4.41 -19.64 -9.25
C GLY A 60 -3.68 -20.75 -8.44
N THR A 61 -2.69 -20.40 -7.64
CA THR A 61 -1.85 -21.37 -6.92
C THR A 61 -2.32 -21.68 -5.50
N GLN A 62 -3.33 -20.96 -5.01
CA GLN A 62 -3.85 -21.08 -3.65
C GLN A 62 -5.28 -21.61 -3.64
N GLN A 63 -5.72 -22.14 -2.49
CA GLN A 63 -7.14 -22.42 -2.27
C GLN A 63 -7.83 -21.17 -1.72
N PRO A 64 -9.12 -20.92 -2.03
CA PRO A 64 -9.86 -19.83 -1.38
C PRO A 64 -9.81 -19.98 0.15
N LEU A 65 -9.78 -18.86 0.88
CA LEU A 65 -9.86 -18.90 2.35
C LEU A 65 -11.27 -19.33 2.80
N LEU A 66 -12.28 -18.95 2.03
CA LEU A 66 -13.66 -19.40 2.16
C LEU A 66 -14.23 -19.67 0.76
N GLU A 67 -14.86 -20.83 0.56
CA GLU A 67 -15.55 -21.15 -0.69
C GLU A 67 -16.76 -20.22 -0.94
N GLN A 68 -17.42 -19.81 0.15
CA GLN A 68 -18.52 -18.88 0.13
C GLN A 68 -18.36 -17.85 1.23
N VAL A 69 -18.41 -16.58 0.88
CA VAL A 69 -18.35 -15.48 1.83
C VAL A 69 -19.73 -15.30 2.47
N PRO A 70 -19.87 -15.42 3.79
CA PRO A 70 -21.16 -15.26 4.45
C PRO A 70 -21.73 -13.85 4.22
N GLU A 71 -22.99 -13.75 3.81
CA GLU A 71 -23.65 -12.46 3.55
C GLU A 71 -23.65 -11.56 4.79
N ALA A 72 -23.75 -12.15 5.97
CA ALA A 72 -23.71 -11.43 7.24
C ALA A 72 -22.42 -10.61 7.42
N VAL A 73 -21.28 -11.10 6.90
CA VAL A 73 -19.99 -10.40 6.95
C VAL A 73 -19.97 -9.18 6.03
N LEU A 74 -20.74 -9.22 4.94
CA LEU A 74 -20.82 -8.15 3.95
C LEU A 74 -21.83 -7.06 4.32
N ASN A 75 -22.69 -7.31 5.33
CA ASN A 75 -23.71 -6.36 5.75
C ASN A 75 -23.06 -5.08 6.31
N GLY A 76 -23.61 -3.93 5.89
CA GLY A 76 -23.11 -2.62 6.30
C GLY A 76 -21.81 -2.16 5.62
N LEU A 77 -21.19 -3.00 4.78
CA LEU A 77 -20.04 -2.60 3.97
C LEU A 77 -20.49 -1.86 2.71
N THR A 78 -19.66 -0.92 2.26
CA THR A 78 -19.81 -0.28 0.95
C THR A 78 -19.51 -1.28 -0.17
N ASP A 79 -19.95 -1.00 -1.41
CA ASP A 79 -19.72 -1.91 -2.53
C ASP A 79 -18.23 -2.18 -2.79
N GLY A 80 -17.37 -1.16 -2.63
CA GLY A 80 -15.92 -1.34 -2.73
C GLY A 80 -15.37 -2.24 -1.62
N GLN A 81 -15.82 -2.05 -0.38
CA GLN A 81 -15.44 -2.90 0.76
C GLN A 81 -15.94 -4.34 0.58
N LYS A 82 -17.17 -4.54 0.09
CA LYS A 82 -17.70 -5.88 -0.24
C LYS A 82 -16.82 -6.59 -1.26
N LYS A 83 -16.50 -5.91 -2.38
CA LYS A 83 -15.64 -6.46 -3.41
C LYS A 83 -14.26 -6.82 -2.87
N ALA A 84 -13.64 -5.94 -2.08
CA ALA A 84 -12.33 -6.19 -1.46
C ALA A 84 -12.38 -7.38 -0.49
N THR A 85 -13.41 -7.46 0.37
CA THR A 85 -13.60 -8.58 1.29
C THR A 85 -13.81 -9.90 0.55
N THR A 86 -14.66 -9.90 -0.49
CA THR A 86 -14.90 -11.10 -1.32
C THR A 86 -13.64 -11.53 -2.05
N LEU A 87 -12.85 -10.59 -2.59
CA LEU A 87 -11.58 -10.89 -3.25
C LEU A 87 -10.60 -11.55 -2.27
N VAL A 88 -10.39 -11.00 -1.09
CA VAL A 88 -9.47 -11.56 -0.09
C VAL A 88 -9.86 -12.98 0.31
N LEU A 89 -11.15 -13.21 0.56
CA LEU A 89 -11.64 -14.48 1.08
C LEU A 89 -11.78 -15.57 0.01
N GLY A 90 -12.15 -15.18 -1.23
CA GLY A 90 -12.50 -16.12 -2.30
C GLY A 90 -11.45 -16.33 -3.39
N THR A 91 -10.38 -15.53 -3.40
CA THR A 91 -9.35 -15.66 -4.46
C THR A 91 -8.56 -16.96 -4.36
N THR A 92 -8.14 -17.46 -5.52
CA THR A 92 -7.16 -18.54 -5.65
C THR A 92 -5.74 -18.03 -5.93
N ASP A 93 -5.57 -16.71 -6.01
CA ASP A 93 -4.29 -16.08 -6.29
C ASP A 93 -3.45 -15.93 -5.03
N GLN A 94 -2.15 -16.04 -5.19
CA GLN A 94 -1.19 -15.83 -4.10
C GLN A 94 -1.00 -14.34 -3.80
N PHE A 95 -1.09 -13.48 -4.81
CA PHE A 95 -0.88 -12.03 -4.71
C PHE A 95 -2.08 -11.28 -5.25
N ILE A 96 -2.69 -10.44 -4.42
CA ILE A 96 -3.82 -9.58 -4.78
C ILE A 96 -3.62 -8.16 -4.27
N GLY A 97 -4.36 -7.21 -4.85
CA GLY A 97 -4.31 -5.80 -4.49
C GLY A 97 -5.64 -5.26 -3.99
N ILE A 98 -5.57 -4.30 -3.08
CA ILE A 98 -6.69 -3.44 -2.67
C ILE A 98 -6.25 -2.00 -2.84
N GLN A 99 -6.76 -1.34 -3.86
CA GLN A 99 -6.62 0.09 -4.04
C GLN A 99 -7.66 0.79 -3.18
N GLY A 100 -7.22 1.51 -2.16
CA GLY A 100 -8.14 2.19 -1.24
C GLY A 100 -7.69 3.61 -0.95
N TYR A 101 -8.48 4.58 -1.38
CA TYR A 101 -8.25 6.00 -1.12
C TYR A 101 -8.30 6.34 0.37
N ALA A 102 -7.83 7.54 0.74
CA ALA A 102 -7.91 7.99 2.12
C ALA A 102 -9.37 8.02 2.62
N GLY A 103 -9.62 7.49 3.80
CA GLY A 103 -10.95 7.56 4.43
C GLY A 103 -12.02 6.61 3.89
N VAL A 104 -11.68 5.67 3.00
CA VAL A 104 -12.64 4.67 2.47
C VAL A 104 -12.95 3.51 3.43
N GLY A 105 -12.33 3.51 4.62
CA GLY A 105 -12.59 2.51 5.65
C GLY A 105 -11.88 1.18 5.42
N LYS A 106 -10.60 1.19 5.04
CA LYS A 106 -9.74 0.00 4.95
C LYS A 106 -9.80 -0.83 6.23
N THR A 107 -9.75 -0.17 7.38
CA THR A 107 -9.87 -0.83 8.71
C THR A 107 -11.21 -1.56 8.90
N THR A 108 -12.32 -1.00 8.42
CA THR A 108 -13.64 -1.64 8.48
C THR A 108 -13.68 -2.88 7.61
N GLN A 109 -13.14 -2.80 6.40
CA GLN A 109 -13.01 -3.92 5.48
C GLN A 109 -12.13 -5.04 6.07
N LEU A 110 -10.98 -4.67 6.69
CA LEU A 110 -10.10 -5.63 7.34
C LEU A 110 -10.80 -6.35 8.51
N LYS A 111 -11.54 -5.62 9.36
CA LYS A 111 -12.33 -6.24 10.44
C LYS A 111 -13.36 -7.22 9.90
N ALA A 112 -13.99 -6.95 8.76
CA ALA A 112 -14.91 -7.89 8.14
C ALA A 112 -14.20 -9.17 7.66
N VAL A 113 -12.99 -9.07 7.11
CA VAL A 113 -12.17 -10.25 6.75
C VAL A 113 -11.82 -11.06 8.00
N ILE A 114 -11.34 -10.41 9.07
CA ILE A 114 -11.00 -11.08 10.34
C ILE A 114 -12.23 -11.82 10.89
N SER A 115 -13.39 -11.15 10.98
CA SER A 115 -14.63 -11.75 11.47
C SER A 115 -15.08 -12.94 10.62
N ALA A 116 -14.88 -12.89 9.30
CA ALA A 116 -15.16 -14.03 8.44
C ALA A 116 -14.22 -15.21 8.73
N LEU A 117 -12.93 -14.96 8.93
CA LEU A 117 -11.94 -16.00 9.25
C LEU A 117 -12.19 -16.64 10.63
N GLU A 118 -12.77 -15.89 11.58
CA GLU A 118 -13.15 -16.43 12.90
C GLU A 118 -14.21 -17.52 12.82
N THR A 119 -14.96 -17.61 11.72
CA THR A 119 -15.90 -18.73 11.49
C THR A 119 -15.19 -20.06 11.17
N ILE A 120 -13.93 -20.00 10.79
CA ILE A 120 -13.09 -21.19 10.51
C ILE A 120 -12.60 -21.79 11.85
N PRO A 121 -12.65 -23.12 12.04
CA PRO A 121 -12.08 -23.77 13.21
C PRO A 121 -10.62 -23.34 13.46
N ALA A 122 -10.26 -23.12 14.73
CA ALA A 122 -8.98 -22.50 15.10
C ALA A 122 -7.74 -23.30 14.65
N ASP A 123 -7.86 -24.61 14.54
CA ASP A 123 -6.80 -25.52 14.12
C ASP A 123 -6.44 -25.44 12.62
N VAL A 124 -7.37 -24.98 11.80
CA VAL A 124 -7.18 -24.83 10.34
C VAL A 124 -7.34 -23.38 9.86
N ARG A 125 -7.58 -22.45 10.80
CA ARG A 125 -7.76 -21.04 10.51
C ARG A 125 -6.46 -20.43 9.99
N PRO A 126 -6.49 -19.68 8.84
CA PRO A 126 -5.34 -18.96 8.35
C PRO A 126 -4.82 -17.94 9.37
N VAL A 127 -3.50 -17.84 9.50
CA VAL A 127 -2.84 -16.85 10.36
C VAL A 127 -2.68 -15.57 9.57
N MET A 128 -3.21 -14.46 10.10
CA MET A 128 -3.02 -13.14 9.51
C MET A 128 -1.83 -12.43 10.14
N THR A 129 -0.91 -11.94 9.31
CA THR A 129 0.26 -11.16 9.73
C THR A 129 0.28 -9.84 8.97
N GLY A 130 0.34 -8.73 9.71
CA GLY A 130 0.46 -7.40 9.14
C GLY A 130 1.92 -7.05 8.80
N LEU A 131 2.13 -6.47 7.64
CA LEU A 131 3.42 -5.94 7.21
C LEU A 131 3.23 -4.49 6.74
N ALA A 132 4.12 -3.60 7.13
CA ALA A 132 4.05 -2.21 6.69
C ALA A 132 5.45 -1.59 6.56
N PRO A 133 5.63 -0.56 5.73
CA PRO A 133 6.92 0.12 5.60
C PRO A 133 7.28 0.97 6.84
N THR A 134 6.28 1.40 7.63
CA THR A 134 6.46 2.32 8.76
C THR A 134 6.01 1.71 10.09
N HIS A 135 6.64 2.11 11.19
CA HIS A 135 6.22 1.70 12.53
C HIS A 135 4.83 2.24 12.90
N GLN A 136 4.44 3.39 12.35
CA GLN A 136 3.10 3.95 12.57
C GLN A 136 2.02 3.03 11.99
N ALA A 137 2.19 2.58 10.74
CA ALA A 137 1.25 1.66 10.11
C ALA A 137 1.23 0.28 10.80
N VAL A 138 2.39 -0.21 11.27
CA VAL A 138 2.46 -1.42 12.12
C VAL A 138 1.59 -1.27 13.37
N LYS A 139 1.68 -0.11 14.05
CA LYS A 139 0.86 0.16 15.24
C LYS A 139 -0.63 0.18 14.90
N GLU A 140 -1.02 0.84 13.80
CA GLU A 140 -2.42 0.92 13.36
C GLU A 140 -3.01 -0.47 13.06
N MET A 141 -2.23 -1.37 12.45
CA MET A 141 -2.64 -2.76 12.24
C MET A 141 -2.75 -3.54 13.55
N SER A 142 -1.85 -3.29 14.51
CA SER A 142 -1.90 -3.92 15.83
C SER A 142 -3.13 -3.48 16.64
N ASP A 143 -3.52 -2.20 16.53
CA ASP A 143 -4.71 -1.64 17.19
C ASP A 143 -6.03 -2.27 16.69
N VAL A 144 -6.03 -2.87 15.51
CA VAL A 144 -7.18 -3.62 14.98
C VAL A 144 -7.08 -5.14 15.21
N GLY A 145 -6.09 -5.58 16.00
CA GLY A 145 -5.94 -6.97 16.42
C GLY A 145 -5.12 -7.85 15.48
N VAL A 146 -4.41 -7.28 14.51
CA VAL A 146 -3.51 -8.02 13.62
C VAL A 146 -2.10 -7.96 14.18
N ARG A 147 -1.45 -9.12 14.40
CA ARG A 147 -0.02 -9.14 14.71
C ARG A 147 0.75 -8.55 13.53
N ALA A 148 1.53 -7.51 13.74
CA ALA A 148 2.19 -6.79 12.67
C ALA A 148 3.67 -6.49 12.97
N GLN A 149 4.46 -6.35 11.90
CA GLN A 149 5.87 -5.94 11.94
C GLN A 149 6.22 -5.14 10.68
N THR A 150 7.42 -4.55 10.66
CA THR A 150 7.86 -3.84 9.45
C THR A 150 8.25 -4.83 8.35
N ILE A 151 8.10 -4.39 7.09
CA ILE A 151 8.54 -5.17 5.91
C ILE A 151 10.02 -5.55 6.05
N LYS A 152 10.87 -4.60 6.46
CA LYS A 152 12.32 -4.85 6.65
C LYS A 152 12.61 -5.88 7.74
N SER A 153 11.87 -5.84 8.85
CA SER A 153 12.02 -6.85 9.91
C SER A 153 11.70 -8.25 9.39
N PHE A 154 10.59 -8.38 8.68
CA PHE A 154 10.18 -9.66 8.09
C PHE A 154 11.23 -10.22 7.10
N ILE A 155 11.74 -9.36 6.19
CA ILE A 155 12.77 -9.77 5.22
C ILE A 155 14.03 -10.26 5.95
N VAL A 156 14.51 -9.51 6.95
CA VAL A 156 15.70 -9.89 7.75
C VAL A 156 15.48 -11.21 8.46
N GLU A 157 14.33 -11.44 9.08
CA GLU A 157 13.99 -12.70 9.74
C GLU A 157 13.98 -13.89 8.75
N HIS A 158 13.39 -13.68 7.57
CA HIS A 158 13.36 -14.67 6.49
C HIS A 158 14.77 -15.04 6.02
N ASP A 159 15.59 -14.02 5.74
CA ASP A 159 16.96 -14.20 5.24
C ASP A 159 17.85 -14.89 6.28
N GLN A 160 17.74 -14.53 7.55
CA GLN A 160 18.46 -15.19 8.65
C GLN A 160 18.07 -16.67 8.77
N ALA A 161 16.77 -16.97 8.73
CA ALA A 161 16.29 -18.34 8.79
C ALA A 161 16.80 -19.16 7.60
N THR A 162 16.80 -18.59 6.40
CA THR A 162 17.29 -19.23 5.18
C THR A 162 18.83 -19.43 5.23
N ALA A 163 19.58 -18.43 5.67
CA ALA A 163 21.04 -18.50 5.82
C ALA A 163 21.46 -19.56 6.85
N ALA A 164 20.63 -19.81 7.87
CA ALA A 164 20.82 -20.88 8.85
C ALA A 164 20.45 -22.28 8.29
N GLY A 165 20.10 -22.40 7.00
CA GLY A 165 19.70 -23.64 6.35
C GLY A 165 18.24 -24.03 6.56
N GLY A 166 17.43 -23.14 7.16
CA GLY A 166 15.99 -23.32 7.30
C GLY A 166 15.25 -23.10 5.97
N LYS A 167 14.02 -23.59 5.92
CA LYS A 167 13.08 -23.33 4.83
C LYS A 167 11.82 -22.73 5.47
N PRO A 168 11.69 -21.40 5.55
CA PRO A 168 10.49 -20.79 6.10
C PRO A 168 9.24 -21.31 5.40
N ASP A 169 8.25 -21.75 6.17
CA ASP A 169 6.97 -22.25 5.68
C ASP A 169 5.87 -21.26 6.07
N TYR A 170 5.22 -20.67 5.07
CA TYR A 170 4.16 -19.69 5.22
C TYR A 170 2.81 -20.21 4.72
N LYS A 171 2.69 -21.52 4.49
CA LYS A 171 1.40 -22.12 4.12
C LYS A 171 0.35 -21.83 5.19
N GLY A 172 -0.85 -21.44 4.76
CA GLY A 172 -1.90 -21.03 5.68
C GLY A 172 -1.68 -19.64 6.32
N GLN A 173 -0.66 -18.88 5.89
CA GLN A 173 -0.47 -17.50 6.31
C GLN A 173 -0.95 -16.52 5.25
N VAL A 174 -1.59 -15.45 5.71
CA VAL A 174 -2.04 -14.31 4.90
C VAL A 174 -1.31 -13.07 5.38
N PHE A 175 -0.47 -12.52 4.54
CA PHE A 175 0.26 -11.29 4.80
C PHE A 175 -0.54 -10.10 4.28
N LEU A 176 -0.93 -9.21 5.19
CA LEU A 176 -1.57 -7.94 4.88
C LEU A 176 -0.49 -6.87 4.79
N ILE A 177 -0.22 -6.37 3.59
CA ILE A 177 0.82 -5.38 3.36
C ILE A 177 0.12 -4.02 3.26
N ASP A 178 0.12 -3.25 4.35
CA ASP A 178 -0.47 -1.90 4.36
C ASP A 178 0.53 -0.85 3.88
N GLU A 179 0.01 0.28 3.39
CA GLU A 179 0.81 1.34 2.78
C GLU A 179 1.75 0.84 1.66
N SER A 180 1.29 -0.15 0.87
CA SER A 180 2.10 -0.78 -0.19
C SER A 180 2.64 0.21 -1.23
N SER A 181 1.99 1.37 -1.41
CA SER A 181 2.46 2.45 -2.29
C SER A 181 3.75 3.12 -1.79
N MET A 182 4.08 2.98 -0.49
CA MET A 182 5.29 3.54 0.11
C MET A 182 6.48 2.56 0.08
N ALA A 183 6.28 1.29 -0.26
CA ALA A 183 7.35 0.32 -0.40
C ALA A 183 8.04 0.48 -1.77
N GLY A 184 9.38 0.51 -1.80
CA GLY A 184 10.15 0.58 -3.03
C GLY A 184 10.34 -0.78 -3.72
N ASN A 185 10.94 -0.78 -4.91
CA ASN A 185 11.15 -1.97 -5.72
C ASN A 185 11.96 -3.04 -4.99
N GLN A 186 13.01 -2.65 -4.26
CA GLN A 186 13.89 -3.60 -3.57
C GLN A 186 13.15 -4.34 -2.45
N ASP A 187 12.47 -3.61 -1.58
CA ASP A 187 11.74 -4.20 -0.46
C ASP A 187 10.57 -5.06 -0.97
N THR A 188 9.84 -4.60 -2.00
CA THR A 188 8.73 -5.36 -2.59
C THR A 188 9.21 -6.65 -3.28
N ALA A 189 10.29 -6.60 -4.04
CA ALA A 189 10.84 -7.80 -4.69
C ALA A 189 11.28 -8.85 -3.67
N ALA A 190 12.04 -8.44 -2.64
CA ALA A 190 12.50 -9.33 -1.58
C ALA A 190 11.31 -9.93 -0.79
N LEU A 191 10.34 -9.08 -0.40
CA LEU A 191 9.15 -9.49 0.31
C LEU A 191 8.32 -10.52 -0.47
N PHE A 192 8.03 -10.24 -1.73
CA PHE A 192 7.19 -11.12 -2.55
C PHE A 192 7.89 -12.45 -2.82
N GLN A 193 9.20 -12.43 -3.04
CA GLN A 193 9.99 -13.63 -3.22
C GLN A 193 10.04 -14.49 -1.93
N ALA A 194 10.18 -13.86 -0.76
CA ALA A 194 10.12 -14.53 0.53
C ALA A 194 8.75 -15.21 0.75
N ILE A 195 7.65 -14.47 0.53
CA ILE A 195 6.29 -15.01 0.69
C ILE A 195 6.01 -16.13 -0.32
N ALA A 196 6.42 -15.96 -1.58
CA ALA A 196 6.25 -16.97 -2.62
C ALA A 196 6.98 -18.27 -2.28
N SER A 197 8.24 -18.16 -1.87
CA SER A 197 9.08 -19.32 -1.53
C SER A 197 8.53 -20.13 -0.35
N GLY A 198 7.87 -19.46 0.60
CA GLY A 198 7.23 -20.11 1.75
C GLY A 198 5.79 -20.57 1.50
N GLY A 199 5.19 -20.24 0.36
CA GLY A 199 3.82 -20.64 0.03
C GLY A 199 2.72 -19.83 0.73
N GLY A 200 3.04 -18.66 1.28
CA GLY A 200 2.09 -17.73 1.88
C GLY A 200 1.29 -16.95 0.84
N ARG A 201 0.23 -16.26 1.27
CA ARG A 201 -0.57 -15.34 0.45
C ARG A 201 -0.30 -13.90 0.85
N ALA A 202 -0.27 -12.96 -0.11
CA ALA A 202 -0.12 -11.55 0.15
C ALA A 202 -1.33 -10.74 -0.37
N VAL A 203 -1.79 -9.81 0.46
CA VAL A 203 -2.82 -8.81 0.16
C VAL A 203 -2.16 -7.44 0.28
N SER A 204 -1.81 -6.84 -0.85
CA SER A 204 -1.22 -5.50 -0.89
C SER A 204 -2.31 -4.44 -0.82
N MET A 205 -2.28 -3.58 0.20
CA MET A 205 -3.21 -2.48 0.38
C MET A 205 -2.47 -1.15 0.28
N GLY A 206 -2.99 -0.23 -0.50
CA GLY A 206 -2.34 1.07 -0.67
C GLY A 206 -3.21 2.03 -1.47
N ASP A 207 -2.66 3.21 -1.70
CA ASP A 207 -3.26 4.24 -2.52
C ASP A 207 -2.19 4.77 -3.49
N ILE A 208 -2.34 4.45 -4.78
CA ILE A 208 -1.37 4.86 -5.81
C ILE A 208 -1.37 6.36 -6.09
N ASP A 209 -2.40 7.08 -5.62
CA ASP A 209 -2.53 8.53 -5.79
C ASP A 209 -2.00 9.31 -4.56
N GLN A 210 -1.57 8.59 -3.49
CA GLN A 210 -0.87 9.20 -2.36
C GLN A 210 0.65 9.24 -2.60
N PHE A 211 1.39 9.81 -1.64
CA PHE A 211 2.83 10.01 -1.72
C PHE A 211 3.55 8.75 -2.23
N GLU A 212 4.36 8.94 -3.26
CA GLU A 212 5.24 7.91 -3.77
C GLU A 212 6.32 7.54 -2.74
N SER A 213 6.82 6.31 -2.85
CA SER A 213 7.95 5.82 -2.06
C SER A 213 9.13 6.80 -2.10
N VAL A 214 9.81 6.99 -0.97
CA VAL A 214 11.11 7.67 -0.90
C VAL A 214 12.19 6.84 -1.65
N ASP A 215 12.00 5.52 -1.68
CA ASP A 215 12.85 4.58 -2.42
C ASP A 215 12.46 4.53 -3.91
N VAL A 216 13.37 4.01 -4.74
CA VAL A 216 13.19 3.97 -6.19
C VAL A 216 12.05 3.03 -6.59
N GLY A 217 11.14 3.55 -7.41
CA GLY A 217 10.06 2.80 -8.07
C GLY A 217 8.70 2.91 -7.40
N ALA A 218 7.68 2.47 -8.11
CA ALA A 218 6.29 2.42 -7.66
C ALA A 218 5.72 1.01 -7.92
N PRO A 219 6.20 -0.03 -7.19
CA PRO A 219 5.89 -1.42 -7.50
C PRO A 219 4.40 -1.74 -7.37
N PHE A 220 3.67 -1.12 -6.44
CA PHE A 220 2.24 -1.34 -6.29
C PHE A 220 1.45 -0.84 -7.51
N LYS A 221 1.80 0.33 -8.05
CA LYS A 221 1.25 0.85 -9.29
C LYS A 221 1.65 -0.03 -10.49
N LEU A 222 2.93 -0.40 -10.57
CA LEU A 222 3.44 -1.28 -11.61
C LEU A 222 2.66 -2.61 -11.68
N MET A 223 2.42 -3.25 -10.54
CA MET A 223 1.66 -4.49 -10.46
C MET A 223 0.21 -4.32 -10.93
N GLN A 224 -0.45 -3.22 -10.56
CA GLN A 224 -1.81 -2.93 -11.01
C GLN A 224 -1.91 -2.71 -12.52
N GLU A 225 -0.91 -2.07 -13.14
CA GLU A 225 -0.93 -1.70 -14.55
C GLU A 225 -0.36 -2.78 -15.49
N ARG A 226 0.58 -3.61 -14.99
CA ARG A 226 1.42 -4.44 -15.82
C ARG A 226 1.43 -5.93 -15.47
N SER A 227 0.70 -6.34 -14.42
CA SER A 227 0.58 -7.75 -14.05
C SER A 227 -0.87 -8.24 -14.10
N PRO A 228 -1.10 -9.56 -14.06
CA PRO A 228 -2.45 -10.13 -13.98
C PRO A 228 -3.04 -10.06 -12.55
N MET A 229 -2.48 -9.26 -11.65
CA MET A 229 -2.95 -9.14 -10.27
C MET A 229 -4.39 -8.66 -10.20
N ASP A 230 -5.25 -9.41 -9.51
CA ASP A 230 -6.60 -8.96 -9.23
C ASP A 230 -6.61 -7.85 -8.20
N VAL A 231 -7.30 -6.75 -8.49
CA VAL A 231 -7.35 -5.56 -7.65
C VAL A 231 -8.79 -5.15 -7.37
N ALA A 232 -9.14 -5.06 -6.09
CA ALA A 232 -10.39 -4.44 -5.67
C ALA A 232 -10.19 -2.95 -5.39
N ILE A 233 -11.10 -2.11 -5.88
CA ILE A 233 -11.01 -0.65 -5.73
C ILE A 233 -12.07 -0.16 -4.76
N MET A 234 -11.65 0.53 -3.70
CA MET A 234 -12.51 1.17 -2.72
C MET A 234 -12.48 2.70 -2.90
N LYS A 235 -13.55 3.27 -3.46
CA LYS A 235 -13.65 4.72 -3.77
C LYS A 235 -14.56 5.49 -2.80
N GLN A 236 -15.51 4.80 -2.15
CA GLN A 236 -16.51 5.48 -1.32
C GLN A 236 -15.90 5.93 0.02
N ILE A 237 -15.84 7.24 0.22
CA ILE A 237 -15.31 7.85 1.45
C ILE A 237 -16.37 7.73 2.55
N VAL A 238 -16.02 7.04 3.64
CA VAL A 238 -16.89 6.80 4.80
C VAL A 238 -16.47 7.60 6.04
N ARG A 239 -15.21 8.04 6.13
CA ARG A 239 -14.67 8.80 7.27
C ARG A 239 -15.26 10.20 7.34
N GLN A 240 -15.50 10.83 6.17
CA GLN A 240 -16.02 12.20 6.11
C GLN A 240 -17.53 12.22 6.28
N LYS A 241 -18.01 12.74 7.42
CA LYS A 241 -19.45 12.85 7.75
C LYS A 241 -20.11 14.03 7.04
N ASP A 242 -19.34 15.07 6.70
CA ASP A 242 -19.86 16.23 5.94
C ASP A 242 -20.03 15.84 4.46
N LEU A 243 -21.26 15.90 3.98
CA LEU A 243 -21.62 15.49 2.61
C LEU A 243 -20.98 16.38 1.54
N GLN A 244 -20.80 17.67 1.82
CA GLN A 244 -20.19 18.61 0.87
C GLN A 244 -18.70 18.35 0.76
N LEU A 245 -18.02 18.22 1.90
CA LEU A 245 -16.59 17.93 1.93
C LEU A 245 -16.29 16.54 1.36
N ARG A 246 -17.16 15.55 1.63
CA ARG A 246 -17.09 14.23 1.01
C ARG A 246 -17.25 14.32 -0.52
N GLY A 247 -18.19 15.15 -0.99
CA GLY A 247 -18.38 15.41 -2.42
C GLY A 247 -17.16 16.06 -3.05
N ALA A 248 -16.53 17.04 -2.37
CA ALA A 248 -15.31 17.69 -2.86
C ALA A 248 -14.13 16.71 -2.99
N VAL A 249 -13.95 15.82 -2.01
CA VAL A 249 -12.90 14.79 -2.10
C VAL A 249 -13.17 13.79 -3.24
N HIS A 250 -14.43 13.41 -3.49
CA HIS A 250 -14.78 12.60 -4.66
C HIS A 250 -14.48 13.33 -5.97
N ASP A 251 -14.78 14.63 -6.05
CA ASP A 251 -14.49 15.44 -7.23
C ASP A 251 -12.98 15.53 -7.49
N ILE A 252 -12.14 15.61 -6.44
CA ILE A 252 -10.67 15.56 -6.55
C ILE A 252 -10.21 14.19 -7.08
N ILE A 253 -10.72 13.08 -6.53
CA ILE A 253 -10.39 11.72 -6.95
C ILE A 253 -10.74 11.49 -8.44
N ASP A 254 -11.85 12.06 -8.89
CA ASP A 254 -12.28 11.99 -10.29
C ASP A 254 -11.65 13.09 -11.18
N ASN A 255 -10.63 13.80 -10.67
CA ASN A 255 -9.89 14.87 -11.34
C ASN A 255 -10.79 16.08 -11.77
N ARG A 256 -11.88 16.31 -11.04
CA ARG A 256 -12.79 17.45 -11.23
C ARG A 256 -12.47 18.57 -10.25
N ILE A 257 -11.29 19.17 -10.38
CA ILE A 257 -10.72 20.15 -9.44
C ILE A 257 -11.64 21.36 -9.24
N ASP A 258 -12.19 21.92 -10.32
CA ASP A 258 -13.06 23.10 -10.25
C ASP A 258 -14.36 22.81 -9.47
N ALA A 259 -14.96 21.63 -9.65
CA ALA A 259 -16.14 21.22 -8.91
C ALA A 259 -15.82 21.02 -7.41
N ALA A 260 -14.66 20.48 -7.09
CA ALA A 260 -14.20 20.33 -5.71
C ALA A 260 -14.02 21.69 -5.02
N LEU A 261 -13.37 22.65 -5.68
CA LEU A 261 -13.17 24.01 -5.18
C LEU A 261 -14.50 24.73 -4.94
N GLN A 262 -15.45 24.66 -5.86
CA GLN A 262 -16.78 25.25 -5.69
C GLN A 262 -17.51 24.68 -4.47
N ARG A 263 -17.39 23.36 -4.19
CA ARG A 263 -17.99 22.74 -2.99
C ARG A 263 -17.36 23.25 -1.71
N ILE A 264 -16.05 23.50 -1.71
CA ILE A 264 -15.31 23.99 -0.54
C ILE A 264 -15.63 25.48 -0.31
N GLU A 265 -15.66 26.30 -1.34
CA GLU A 265 -15.95 27.73 -1.27
C GLU A 265 -17.38 28.05 -0.80
N THR A 266 -18.34 27.16 -1.06
CA THR A 266 -19.72 27.32 -0.61
C THR A 266 -19.91 26.99 0.88
N GLN A 267 -18.87 26.55 1.60
CA GLN A 267 -18.95 26.30 3.04
C GLN A 267 -18.69 27.57 3.88
N PRO A 268 -19.46 27.81 4.96
CA PRO A 268 -19.13 28.84 5.93
C PRO A 268 -17.75 28.54 6.55
N ALA A 269 -16.89 29.57 6.64
CA ALA A 269 -15.50 29.45 7.12
C ALA A 269 -15.35 28.73 8.48
N ASP A 270 -16.33 28.87 9.38
CA ASP A 270 -16.35 28.22 10.69
C ASP A 270 -16.46 26.68 10.67
N ARG A 271 -16.97 26.08 9.58
CA ARG A 271 -17.07 24.62 9.45
C ARG A 271 -15.77 23.99 8.96
N VAL A 272 -15.04 24.69 8.09
CA VAL A 272 -13.75 24.22 7.57
C VAL A 272 -12.72 24.12 8.70
N ALA A 273 -12.68 25.13 9.58
CA ALA A 273 -11.77 25.14 10.74
C ALA A 273 -12.04 24.00 11.73
N ARG A 274 -13.30 23.64 11.96
CA ARG A 274 -13.67 22.54 12.89
C ARG A 274 -13.36 21.15 12.32
N SER A 275 -13.44 20.95 11.02
CA SER A 275 -13.08 19.66 10.40
C SER A 275 -11.55 19.45 10.35
N ALA A 276 -10.78 20.52 10.16
CA ALA A 276 -9.31 20.46 10.19
C ALA A 276 -8.76 20.18 11.60
N SER A 277 -9.38 20.74 12.65
CA SER A 277 -8.97 20.51 14.04
C SER A 277 -9.34 19.12 14.58
N ALA A 278 -10.35 18.45 14.00
CA ALA A 278 -10.73 17.09 14.36
C ALA A 278 -9.83 16.01 13.76
N SER A 279 -8.94 16.36 12.84
CA SER A 279 -8.03 15.45 12.15
C SER A 279 -6.61 15.42 12.71
N LEU A 280 -6.29 16.25 13.72
CA LEU A 280 -4.99 16.23 14.38
C LEU A 280 -5.10 15.45 15.71
N PRO A 281 -4.32 14.38 15.94
CA PRO A 281 -4.23 13.77 17.26
C PRO A 281 -3.63 14.79 18.23
N GLY A 282 -4.34 15.03 19.36
CA GLY A 282 -4.03 16.05 20.31
C GLY A 282 -2.61 15.98 20.85
N SER A 283 -1.82 17.01 20.60
CA SER A 283 -0.69 17.37 21.44
C SER A 283 -1.23 18.19 22.62
N ALA A 284 -1.54 17.52 23.72
CA ALA A 284 -1.76 18.18 25.00
C ALA A 284 -0.39 18.64 25.52
N ILE A 285 -0.03 19.88 25.22
CA ILE A 285 0.99 20.60 26.00
C ILE A 285 0.30 21.06 27.27
N GLN A 286 0.54 20.36 28.38
CA GLN A 286 0.26 20.90 29.71
C GLN A 286 1.34 21.93 30.05
N GLU A 287 0.98 23.22 29.98
CA GLU A 287 1.74 24.26 30.65
C GLU A 287 1.54 24.10 32.17
N THR A 288 2.57 23.62 32.85
CA THR A 288 2.66 23.68 34.31
C THR A 288 3.18 25.07 34.67
N GLU A 289 2.28 25.97 35.03
CA GLU A 289 2.65 27.18 35.78
C GLU A 289 3.11 26.77 37.18
N THR A 290 4.39 27.03 37.49
CA THR A 290 4.89 27.02 38.84
C THR A 290 4.62 28.38 39.48
N PRO A 291 3.99 28.45 40.67
CA PRO A 291 3.86 29.73 41.38
C PRO A 291 5.21 30.10 42.02
N VAL A 292 5.67 31.30 41.73
CA VAL A 292 6.74 31.97 42.46
C VAL A 292 6.17 32.45 43.75
N ASN A 293 6.68 31.95 44.89
CA ASN A 293 6.43 32.54 46.20
C ASN A 293 7.61 33.46 46.56
N ASP A 294 7.24 34.65 47.05
CA ASP A 294 8.09 35.61 47.75
C ASP A 294 8.67 35.03 49.05
#